data_b876e53b4cbf8b58d5d8191a70365c29
#
_entry.id   b876e53b4cbf8b58d5d8191a70365c29
#
_cell.length_a   1.000
_cell.length_b   1.000
_cell.length_c   1.000
_cell.angle_alpha   90.00
_cell.angle_beta   90.00
_cell.angle_gamma   90.00
#
_symmetry.space_group_name_H-M   'P 1'
#
loop_
_entity.id
_entity.type
_entity.pdbx_description
1 polymer ?
#
loop_
_entity_poly.entity_id
_entity_poly.type
_entity_poly.pdbx_seq_one_letter_code
_entity_poly.pdbx_strand_id
1 'polypeptide(L)'
;MKEFTADRKPLVVAPGAGRHVDFPGHAMEVLLDGGTTTGNVAFVELTVAPQSFGAPPHIHHDEDEYFYVLEGEVHILSENQIFAAQAGTLAALTRGYLHAFWNASNTPARMLVAIAPGTFGGFFDDVVAQLRKSGAKTAAEVTATIEQVAKRRNCEIYPDRVPDEAKPFLPR
;
A
#
# COMPACT_ATOMS: atom_id res chain seq x y z
N MET A 1 -34.67 -3.25 -5.27
CA MET A 1 -33.89 -4.20 -4.43
C MET A 1 -33.05 -5.01 -5.40
N LYS A 2 -31.70 -4.86 -5.39
CA LYS A 2 -30.82 -5.77 -6.15
C LYS A 2 -30.84 -7.11 -5.41
N GLU A 3 -31.24 -8.18 -6.11
CA GLU A 3 -31.06 -9.54 -5.59
C GLU A 3 -29.59 -9.75 -5.22
N PHE A 4 -29.36 -10.07 -3.96
CA PHE A 4 -28.08 -10.60 -3.51
C PHE A 4 -27.92 -11.98 -4.13
N THR A 5 -27.16 -12.09 -5.21
CA THR A 5 -26.78 -13.38 -5.75
C THR A 5 -25.82 -14.04 -4.77
N ALA A 6 -26.28 -15.12 -4.15
CA ALA A 6 -25.70 -15.78 -3.00
C ALA A 6 -24.47 -16.66 -3.31
N ASP A 7 -23.61 -16.30 -4.27
CA ASP A 7 -22.48 -17.12 -4.67
C ASP A 7 -21.15 -16.79 -3.94
N ARG A 8 -21.14 -15.79 -3.06
CA ARG A 8 -19.93 -15.42 -2.31
C ARG A 8 -19.99 -16.01 -0.91
N LYS A 9 -19.30 -17.14 -0.73
CA LYS A 9 -19.19 -17.82 0.57
C LYS A 9 -18.36 -16.97 1.55
N PRO A 10 -18.67 -17.05 2.85
CA PRO A 10 -17.80 -16.48 3.88
C PRO A 10 -16.36 -16.98 3.70
N LEU A 11 -15.40 -16.07 3.81
CA LEU A 11 -13.97 -16.35 3.75
C LEU A 11 -13.36 -16.10 5.12
N VAL A 12 -12.52 -17.05 5.57
CA VAL A 12 -11.69 -16.91 6.76
C VAL A 12 -10.25 -17.13 6.33
N VAL A 13 -9.42 -16.11 6.53
CA VAL A 13 -7.98 -16.17 6.26
C VAL A 13 -7.26 -16.30 7.60
N ALA A 14 -6.62 -17.43 7.82
CA ALA A 14 -5.83 -17.66 9.03
C ALA A 14 -4.52 -16.86 8.98
N PRO A 15 -3.84 -16.61 10.13
CA PRO A 15 -2.54 -15.96 10.14
C PRO A 15 -1.54 -16.66 9.21
N GLY A 16 -0.87 -15.88 8.34
CA GLY A 16 0.09 -16.40 7.36
C GLY A 16 -0.52 -17.18 6.19
N ALA A 17 -1.84 -17.19 6.04
CA ALA A 17 -2.54 -17.82 4.92
C ALA A 17 -2.91 -16.82 3.81
N GLY A 18 -2.48 -15.58 3.92
CA GLY A 18 -2.63 -14.57 2.87
C GLY A 18 -1.81 -14.93 1.63
N ARG A 19 -2.20 -14.38 0.50
CA ARG A 19 -1.45 -14.55 -0.75
C ARG A 19 -0.22 -13.64 -0.75
N HIS A 20 0.96 -14.25 -0.71
CA HIS A 20 2.22 -13.51 -0.76
C HIS A 20 2.39 -12.79 -2.11
N VAL A 21 2.91 -11.56 -2.07
CA VAL A 21 3.25 -10.73 -3.24
C VAL A 21 4.70 -10.28 -3.14
N ASP A 22 5.51 -10.62 -4.15
CA ASP A 22 6.93 -10.21 -4.26
C ASP A 22 7.04 -8.72 -4.64
N PHE A 23 6.42 -7.85 -3.85
CA PHE A 23 6.47 -6.41 -4.11
C PHE A 23 7.83 -5.83 -3.69
N PRO A 24 8.46 -4.96 -4.52
CA PRO A 24 9.78 -4.41 -4.20
C PRO A 24 9.82 -3.68 -2.86
N GLY A 25 10.76 -4.06 -2.02
CA GLY A 25 11.04 -3.39 -0.75
C GLY A 25 10.12 -3.75 0.42
N HIS A 26 9.07 -4.55 0.20
CA HIS A 26 8.10 -4.88 1.25
C HIS A 26 7.77 -6.37 1.32
N ALA A 27 7.68 -6.90 2.54
CA ALA A 27 6.99 -8.16 2.76
C ALA A 27 5.48 -7.87 2.81
N MET A 28 4.73 -8.51 1.91
CA MET A 28 3.32 -8.19 1.68
C MET A 28 2.48 -9.45 1.51
N GLU A 29 1.33 -9.49 2.16
CA GLU A 29 0.31 -10.52 2.00
C GLU A 29 -1.04 -9.89 1.67
N VAL A 30 -1.66 -10.30 0.57
CA VAL A 30 -3.07 -9.96 0.27
C VAL A 30 -3.96 -10.93 1.03
N LEU A 31 -4.68 -10.42 2.01
CA LEU A 31 -5.62 -11.18 2.83
C LEU A 31 -6.99 -11.29 2.15
N LEU A 32 -7.38 -10.25 1.40
CA LEU A 32 -8.64 -10.19 0.69
C LEU A 32 -8.49 -9.34 -0.57
N ASP A 33 -8.81 -9.90 -1.72
CA ASP A 33 -8.94 -9.15 -2.98
C ASP A 33 -10.29 -8.46 -3.06
N GLY A 34 -10.34 -7.23 -3.60
CA GLY A 34 -11.52 -6.39 -3.66
C GLY A 34 -12.73 -7.02 -4.36
N GLY A 35 -12.52 -7.92 -5.32
CA GLY A 35 -13.57 -8.66 -5.99
C GLY A 35 -14.17 -9.83 -5.21
N THR A 36 -13.58 -10.21 -4.09
CA THR A 36 -13.94 -11.44 -3.34
C THR A 36 -15.28 -11.31 -2.60
N THR A 37 -15.58 -10.12 -2.09
CA THR A 37 -16.81 -9.86 -1.35
C THR A 37 -17.67 -8.78 -2.03
N THR A 38 -18.94 -8.68 -1.63
CA THR A 38 -19.84 -7.63 -2.13
C THR A 38 -19.47 -6.24 -1.65
N GLY A 39 -18.70 -6.13 -0.55
CA GLY A 39 -18.25 -4.86 0.01
C GLY A 39 -17.17 -4.17 -0.82
N ASN A 40 -16.58 -4.89 -1.79
CA ASN A 40 -15.53 -4.37 -2.66
C ASN A 40 -14.41 -3.63 -1.89
N VAL A 41 -13.86 -4.32 -0.88
CA VAL A 41 -12.73 -3.84 -0.09
C VAL A 41 -11.59 -4.85 -0.24
N ALA A 42 -10.38 -4.38 -0.50
CA ALA A 42 -9.16 -5.20 -0.41
C ALA A 42 -8.51 -5.02 0.98
N PHE A 43 -7.91 -6.08 1.50
CA PHE A 43 -7.08 -6.04 2.69
C PHE A 43 -5.70 -6.59 2.39
N VAL A 44 -4.68 -5.80 2.73
CA VAL A 44 -3.27 -6.15 2.56
C VAL A 44 -2.56 -6.00 3.89
N GLU A 45 -1.83 -7.02 4.31
CA GLU A 45 -0.88 -6.89 5.41
C GLU A 45 0.50 -6.55 4.85
N LEU A 46 1.12 -5.52 5.40
CA LEU A 46 2.37 -4.94 4.93
C LEU A 46 3.37 -4.83 6.07
N THR A 47 4.58 -5.32 5.85
CA THR A 47 5.72 -5.09 6.76
C THR A 47 6.68 -4.09 6.13
N VAL A 48 6.93 -2.99 6.84
CA VAL A 48 7.91 -1.97 6.48
C VAL A 48 9.18 -2.22 7.29
N ALA A 49 10.28 -2.49 6.60
CA ALA A 49 11.57 -2.78 7.22
C ALA A 49 12.06 -1.58 8.08
N PRO A 50 12.96 -1.80 9.04
CA PRO A 50 13.60 -0.71 9.77
C PRO A 50 14.30 0.27 8.83
N GLN A 51 14.29 1.56 9.16
CA GLN A 51 15.00 2.60 8.42
C GLN A 51 14.72 2.55 6.91
N SER A 52 13.46 2.34 6.52
CA SER A 52 13.09 2.18 5.12
C SER A 52 11.89 3.03 4.73
N PHE A 53 11.89 3.39 3.47
CA PHE A 53 10.78 4.10 2.84
C PHE A 53 9.65 3.12 2.50
N GLY A 54 8.40 3.52 2.77
CA GLY A 54 7.23 2.70 2.48
C GLY A 54 6.66 3.00 1.11
N ALA A 55 5.99 4.13 0.96
CA ALA A 55 5.47 4.61 -0.31
C ALA A 55 5.81 6.08 -0.51
N PRO A 56 6.21 6.49 -1.74
CA PRO A 56 6.44 7.90 -2.06
C PRO A 56 5.13 8.69 -1.94
N PRO A 57 5.21 10.03 -1.83
CA PRO A 57 4.02 10.86 -1.87
C PRO A 57 3.19 10.58 -3.12
N HIS A 58 1.91 10.27 -2.92
CA HIS A 58 0.99 9.91 -4.00
C HIS A 58 -0.45 10.31 -3.66
N ILE A 59 -1.28 10.35 -4.68
CA ILE A 59 -2.71 10.65 -4.59
C ILE A 59 -3.48 9.54 -5.30
N HIS A 60 -4.38 8.88 -4.58
CA HIS A 60 -5.42 8.04 -5.17
C HIS A 60 -6.61 8.91 -5.57
N HIS A 61 -7.11 8.78 -6.79
CA HIS A 61 -8.28 9.52 -7.24
C HIS A 61 -9.59 8.75 -7.06
N ASP A 62 -9.51 7.43 -6.97
CA ASP A 62 -10.70 6.57 -6.94
C ASP A 62 -10.89 5.82 -5.61
N GLU A 63 -9.82 5.66 -4.80
CA GLU A 63 -9.82 4.84 -3.59
C GLU A 63 -9.50 5.64 -2.33
N ASP A 64 -10.14 5.28 -1.23
CA ASP A 64 -9.69 5.61 0.12
C ASP A 64 -8.82 4.49 0.66
N GLU A 65 -7.74 4.83 1.37
CA GLU A 65 -6.91 3.89 2.10
C GLU A 65 -7.06 4.08 3.60
N TYR A 66 -7.04 2.97 4.32
CA TYR A 66 -7.09 2.96 5.79
C TYR A 66 -5.91 2.15 6.30
N PHE A 67 -5.00 2.81 7.02
CA PHE A 67 -3.85 2.15 7.63
C PHE A 67 -4.14 1.89 9.11
N TYR A 68 -4.08 0.64 9.52
CA TYR A 68 -4.12 0.28 10.93
C TYR A 68 -2.78 -0.33 11.34
N VAL A 69 -2.04 0.36 12.20
CA VAL A 69 -0.73 -0.10 12.65
C VAL A 69 -0.91 -1.25 13.65
N LEU A 70 -0.41 -2.43 13.29
CA LEU A 70 -0.48 -3.65 14.10
C LEU A 70 0.70 -3.73 15.07
N GLU A 71 1.91 -3.40 14.60
CA GLU A 71 3.15 -3.48 15.38
C GLU A 71 4.12 -2.37 14.96
N GLY A 72 4.95 -1.90 15.91
CA GLY A 72 5.96 -0.89 15.67
C GLY A 72 5.37 0.52 15.49
N GLU A 73 6.07 1.33 14.69
CA GLU A 73 5.71 2.71 14.40
C GLU A 73 6.00 3.02 12.93
N VAL A 74 5.09 3.74 12.28
CA VAL A 74 5.30 4.33 10.96
C VAL A 74 5.06 5.82 11.01
N HIS A 75 5.82 6.58 10.21
CA HIS A 75 5.53 7.97 9.94
C HIS A 75 4.61 8.06 8.74
N ILE A 76 3.55 8.84 8.84
CA ILE A 76 2.57 9.06 7.78
C ILE A 76 2.55 10.54 7.44
N LEU A 77 2.85 10.88 6.19
CA LEU A 77 2.57 12.19 5.63
C LEU A 77 1.12 12.22 5.18
N SER A 78 0.36 13.22 5.59
CA SER A 78 -0.95 13.55 5.03
C SER A 78 -0.97 15.04 4.71
N GLU A 79 -1.06 15.37 3.43
CA GLU A 79 -0.87 16.72 2.91
C GLU A 79 0.47 17.34 3.35
N ASN A 80 0.45 18.24 4.33
CA ASN A 80 1.62 18.95 4.84
C ASN A 80 1.93 18.59 6.31
N GLN A 81 1.29 17.54 6.86
CA GLN A 81 1.46 17.12 8.24
C GLN A 81 2.06 15.73 8.31
N ILE A 82 2.99 15.52 9.23
CA ILE A 82 3.62 14.24 9.50
C ILE A 82 3.16 13.75 10.87
N PHE A 83 2.67 12.52 10.90
CA PHE A 83 2.19 11.84 12.09
C PHE A 83 3.06 10.64 12.40
N ALA A 84 3.54 10.49 13.65
CA ALA A 84 4.11 9.25 14.14
C ALA A 84 2.95 8.34 14.59
N ALA A 85 2.71 7.27 13.84
CA ALA A 85 1.62 6.33 14.07
C ALA A 85 2.14 5.06 14.72
N GLN A 86 1.88 4.88 16.01
CA GLN A 86 2.24 3.69 16.78
C GLN A 86 1.18 2.59 16.65
N ALA A 87 1.52 1.38 17.08
CA ALA A 87 0.58 0.26 17.14
C ALA A 87 -0.76 0.66 17.79
N GLY A 88 -1.88 0.32 17.16
CA GLY A 88 -3.23 0.72 17.52
C GLY A 88 -3.72 2.01 16.84
N THR A 89 -2.88 2.73 16.10
CA THR A 89 -3.29 3.92 15.35
C THR A 89 -4.04 3.52 14.08
N LEU A 90 -5.17 4.19 13.83
CA LEU A 90 -5.88 4.17 12.54
C LEU A 90 -5.67 5.52 11.83
N ALA A 91 -5.20 5.49 10.60
CA ALA A 91 -5.20 6.63 9.69
C ALA A 91 -6.18 6.37 8.53
N ALA A 92 -7.09 7.32 8.28
CA ALA A 92 -7.97 7.31 7.12
C ALA A 92 -7.41 8.31 6.10
N LEU A 93 -6.88 7.79 5.00
CA LEU A 93 -6.24 8.54 3.92
C LEU A 93 -7.23 8.58 2.75
N THR A 94 -8.01 9.65 2.70
CA THR A 94 -9.09 9.78 1.72
C THR A 94 -8.56 10.12 0.34
N ARG A 95 -9.23 9.63 -0.69
CA ARG A 95 -8.92 9.94 -2.09
C ARG A 95 -8.82 11.44 -2.34
N GLY A 96 -7.98 11.83 -3.28
CA GLY A 96 -7.73 13.23 -3.64
C GLY A 96 -6.74 13.95 -2.71
N TYR A 97 -6.28 13.31 -1.62
CA TYR A 97 -5.31 13.89 -0.70
C TYR A 97 -3.95 13.19 -0.79
N LEU A 98 -2.88 14.01 -0.82
CA LEU A 98 -1.50 13.52 -0.86
C LEU A 98 -1.14 12.80 0.43
N HIS A 99 -0.55 11.62 0.30
CA HIS A 99 -0.02 10.90 1.44
C HIS A 99 1.22 10.06 1.08
N ALA A 100 2.00 9.72 2.11
CA ALA A 100 3.18 8.87 2.05
C ALA A 100 3.39 8.20 3.39
N PHE A 101 4.23 7.18 3.46
CA PHE A 101 4.64 6.59 4.74
C PHE A 101 6.05 6.01 4.69
N TRP A 102 6.70 5.95 5.85
CA TRP A 102 8.03 5.36 6.03
C TRP A 102 8.21 4.86 7.47
N ASN A 103 9.18 4.00 7.66
CA ASN A 103 9.60 3.54 8.98
C ASN A 103 10.96 4.14 9.34
N ALA A 104 10.97 5.13 10.24
CA ALA A 104 12.19 5.76 10.74
C ALA A 104 12.78 5.03 11.96
N SER A 105 12.11 4.01 12.48
CA SER A 105 12.53 3.26 13.66
C SER A 105 13.61 2.20 13.32
N ASN A 106 14.21 1.62 14.36
CA ASN A 106 15.19 0.54 14.22
C ASN A 106 14.55 -0.87 14.25
N THR A 107 13.22 -0.96 14.31
CA THR A 107 12.45 -2.20 14.32
C THR A 107 11.46 -2.24 13.15
N PRO A 108 11.10 -3.43 12.65
CA PRO A 108 10.05 -3.52 11.65
C PRO A 108 8.72 -2.95 12.15
N ALA A 109 7.93 -2.40 11.26
CA ALA A 109 6.56 -2.00 11.51
C ALA A 109 5.62 -2.82 10.64
N ARG A 110 4.48 -3.24 11.20
CA ARG A 110 3.46 -4.03 10.50
C ARG A 110 2.13 -3.30 10.48
N MET A 111 1.52 -3.24 9.32
CA MET A 111 0.25 -2.55 9.11
C MET A 111 -0.75 -3.44 8.38
N LEU A 112 -2.03 -3.27 8.72
CA LEU A 112 -3.14 -3.68 7.90
C LEU A 112 -3.58 -2.48 7.06
N VAL A 113 -3.61 -2.64 5.75
CA VAL A 113 -4.09 -1.66 4.78
C VAL A 113 -5.42 -2.14 4.21
N ALA A 114 -6.48 -1.36 4.41
CA ALA A 114 -7.76 -1.58 3.74
C ALA A 114 -7.92 -0.55 2.62
N ILE A 115 -8.35 -0.98 1.44
CA ILE A 115 -8.49 -0.15 0.24
C ILE A 115 -9.94 -0.24 -0.24
N ALA A 116 -10.60 0.90 -0.40
CA ALA A 116 -12.01 0.95 -0.78
C ALA A 116 -12.28 2.06 -1.84
N PRO A 117 -12.80 1.69 -3.04
CA PRO A 117 -13.07 0.34 -3.51
C PRO A 117 -11.82 -0.49 -3.70
N GLY A 118 -11.93 -1.81 -3.51
CA GLY A 118 -10.82 -2.76 -3.50
C GLY A 118 -10.20 -3.07 -4.88
N THR A 119 -10.64 -2.39 -5.94
CA THR A 119 -10.13 -2.56 -7.31
C THR A 119 -8.65 -2.22 -7.43
N PHE A 120 -8.16 -1.30 -6.59
CA PHE A 120 -6.75 -0.95 -6.54
C PHE A 120 -5.87 -2.10 -6.00
N GLY A 121 -6.41 -3.05 -5.25
CA GLY A 121 -5.65 -4.21 -4.74
C GLY A 121 -4.87 -4.96 -5.81
N GLY A 122 -5.36 -5.01 -7.05
CA GLY A 122 -4.63 -5.59 -8.19
C GLY A 122 -3.38 -4.79 -8.65
N PHE A 123 -3.15 -3.59 -8.12
CA PHE A 123 -1.96 -2.79 -8.41
C PHE A 123 -0.67 -3.54 -8.09
N PHE A 124 -0.62 -4.20 -6.96
CA PHE A 124 0.57 -4.91 -6.49
C PHE A 124 0.98 -6.04 -7.45
N ASP A 125 0.01 -6.81 -7.92
CA ASP A 125 0.24 -7.88 -8.89
C ASP A 125 0.67 -7.34 -10.25
N ASP A 126 0.05 -6.24 -10.71
CA ASP A 126 0.40 -5.59 -11.98
C ASP A 126 1.83 -5.06 -11.96
N VAL A 127 2.28 -4.49 -10.85
CA VAL A 127 3.67 -4.03 -10.68
C VAL A 127 4.62 -5.21 -10.80
N VAL A 128 4.39 -6.29 -10.05
CA VAL A 128 5.24 -7.49 -10.10
C VAL A 128 5.27 -8.09 -11.51
N ALA A 129 4.13 -8.21 -12.17
CA ALA A 129 4.05 -8.73 -13.53
C ALA A 129 4.80 -7.84 -14.53
N GLN A 130 4.68 -6.52 -14.41
CA GLN A 130 5.36 -5.57 -15.29
C GLN A 130 6.87 -5.57 -15.07
N LEU A 131 7.35 -5.66 -13.81
CA LEU A 131 8.77 -5.77 -13.49
C LEU A 131 9.39 -7.05 -14.06
N ARG A 132 8.70 -8.18 -13.94
CA ARG A 132 9.14 -9.45 -14.55
C ARG A 132 9.21 -9.34 -16.08
N LYS A 133 8.25 -8.67 -16.71
CA LYS A 133 8.19 -8.49 -18.16
C LYS A 133 9.28 -7.53 -18.67
N SER A 134 9.55 -6.42 -17.98
CA SER A 134 10.54 -5.43 -18.37
C SER A 134 11.97 -5.87 -18.09
N GLY A 135 12.16 -6.75 -17.09
CA GLY A 135 13.48 -7.14 -16.59
C GLY A 135 14.19 -6.00 -15.84
N ALA A 136 13.43 -5.04 -15.29
CA ALA A 136 13.95 -3.92 -14.51
C ALA A 136 14.85 -4.39 -13.37
N LYS A 137 16.05 -3.81 -13.24
CA LYS A 137 17.07 -4.22 -12.26
C LYS A 137 17.56 -3.06 -11.39
N THR A 138 17.51 -1.85 -11.88
CA THR A 138 17.93 -0.66 -11.14
C THR A 138 16.77 -0.05 -10.36
N ALA A 139 17.06 0.64 -9.25
CA ALA A 139 16.04 1.36 -8.49
C ALA A 139 15.23 2.33 -9.36
N ALA A 140 15.89 3.04 -10.28
CA ALA A 140 15.24 3.96 -11.21
C ALA A 140 14.25 3.25 -12.16
N GLU A 141 14.63 2.08 -12.72
CA GLU A 141 13.74 1.28 -13.58
C GLU A 141 12.54 0.72 -12.81
N VAL A 142 12.76 0.29 -11.56
CA VAL A 142 11.70 -0.19 -10.67
C VAL A 142 10.72 0.94 -10.37
N THR A 143 11.22 2.11 -9.97
CA THR A 143 10.40 3.30 -9.68
C THR A 143 9.58 3.72 -10.90
N ALA A 144 10.20 3.83 -12.09
CA ALA A 144 9.51 4.17 -13.33
C ALA A 144 8.40 3.16 -13.68
N THR A 145 8.63 1.86 -13.38
CA THR A 145 7.62 0.82 -13.59
C THR A 145 6.44 1.00 -12.64
N ILE A 146 6.70 1.27 -11.36
CA ILE A 146 5.67 1.51 -10.35
C ILE A 146 4.82 2.73 -10.73
N GLU A 147 5.44 3.84 -11.11
CA GLU A 147 4.76 5.07 -11.56
C GLU A 147 3.87 4.81 -12.79
N GLN A 148 4.36 4.05 -13.76
CA GLN A 148 3.58 3.70 -14.95
C GLN A 148 2.33 2.88 -14.60
N VAL A 149 2.45 1.92 -13.67
CA VAL A 149 1.32 1.09 -13.24
C VAL A 149 0.34 1.91 -12.42
N ALA A 150 0.82 2.75 -11.49
CA ALA A 150 0.01 3.64 -10.68
C ALA A 150 -0.85 4.57 -11.55
N LYS A 151 -0.25 5.19 -12.56
CA LYS A 151 -0.96 6.08 -13.50
C LYS A 151 -2.10 5.37 -14.23
N ARG A 152 -1.94 4.10 -14.60
CA ARG A 152 -3.01 3.31 -15.24
C ARG A 152 -4.18 3.02 -14.30
N ARG A 153 -3.96 3.15 -13.00
CA ARG A 153 -4.95 2.94 -11.94
C ARG A 153 -5.39 4.25 -11.27
N ASN A 154 -5.28 5.37 -12.01
CA ASN A 154 -5.68 6.70 -11.55
C ASN A 154 -5.05 7.08 -10.19
N CYS A 155 -3.78 6.68 -9.99
CA CYS A 155 -2.95 7.04 -8.85
C CYS A 155 -1.73 7.81 -9.36
N GLU A 156 -1.49 9.00 -8.82
CA GLU A 156 -0.37 9.86 -9.20
C GLU A 156 0.70 9.85 -8.12
N ILE A 157 1.97 9.69 -8.52
CA ILE A 157 3.13 9.68 -7.63
C ILE A 157 3.92 10.98 -7.82
N TYR A 158 4.36 11.58 -6.70
CA TYR A 158 5.07 12.86 -6.62
C TYR A 158 6.44 12.71 -5.94
N PRO A 159 7.48 12.21 -6.63
CA PRO A 159 8.79 11.94 -6.03
C PRO A 159 9.50 13.20 -5.53
N ASP A 160 9.19 14.36 -6.13
CA ASP A 160 9.71 15.68 -5.77
C ASP A 160 9.11 16.24 -4.47
N ARG A 161 8.01 15.64 -3.98
CA ARG A 161 7.32 16.04 -2.75
C ARG A 161 7.69 15.20 -1.51
N VAL A 162 8.75 14.40 -1.59
CA VAL A 162 9.27 13.65 -0.43
C VAL A 162 9.75 14.63 0.64
N PRO A 163 9.21 14.58 1.88
CA PRO A 163 9.61 15.47 2.95
C PRO A 163 11.07 15.21 3.36
N ASP A 164 11.76 16.23 3.85
CA ASP A 164 13.18 16.14 4.21
C ASP A 164 13.44 15.06 5.25
N GLU A 165 12.51 14.88 6.18
CA GLU A 165 12.56 13.85 7.24
C GLU A 165 12.55 12.42 6.68
N ALA A 166 11.96 12.21 5.50
CA ALA A 166 11.83 10.90 4.88
C ALA A 166 12.98 10.59 3.89
N LYS A 167 13.70 11.61 3.40
CA LYS A 167 14.79 11.45 2.42
C LYS A 167 15.89 10.45 2.83
N PRO A 168 16.30 10.36 4.12
CA PRO A 168 17.32 9.39 4.55
C PRO A 168 16.95 7.92 4.29
N PHE A 169 15.65 7.62 4.17
CA PHE A 169 15.10 6.27 4.05
C PHE A 169 14.79 5.85 2.61
N LEU A 170 15.03 6.74 1.63
CA LEU A 170 14.83 6.42 0.21
C LEU A 170 15.74 5.26 -0.23
N PRO A 171 15.29 4.40 -1.14
CA PRO A 171 16.10 3.34 -1.74
C PRO A 171 17.34 3.94 -2.41
N ARG A 172 18.50 3.31 -2.19
CA ARG A 172 19.78 3.70 -2.78
C ARG A 172 20.02 2.96 -4.09
#